data_559a73ffb8d541b83145c9f04cd5772a
#
_entry.id   559a73ffb8d541b83145c9f04cd5772a
#
_cell.length_a   1.000
_cell.length_b   1.000
_cell.length_c   1.000
_cell.angle_alpha   90.00
_cell.angle_beta   90.00
_cell.angle_gamma   90.00
#
_symmetry.space_group_name_H-M   'P 1'
#
loop_
_entity.id
_entity.type
_entity.pdbx_description
1 polymer ?
#
loop_
_entity_poly.entity_id
_entity_poly.type
_entity_poly.pdbx_seq_one_letter_code
_entity_poly.pdbx_strand_id
1 'polypeptide(L)'
;MPTSTDVFAKVRGYEREDILKAAREADLMPYFRTVESPAMPVVEMEGAPRIMLASNNYLGLTGDERVIGGARDALTRYGTGLTGSRLLNGTTPLHLELEREIAEWMNTDDALVFTTGHQANVGTLGTLLGPADTVVVDSADHASILDGVLLSKAK
;
A
#
# COMPACT_ATOMS: atom_id res chain seq x y z
N MET A 1 -21.30 -25.01 -18.78
CA MET A 1 -20.21 -23.99 -18.80
C MET A 1 -18.98 -24.66 -19.34
N PRO A 2 -18.27 -24.11 -20.34
CA PRO A 2 -17.05 -24.71 -20.81
C PRO A 2 -16.03 -24.69 -19.67
N THR A 3 -15.52 -25.85 -19.29
CA THR A 3 -14.39 -26.00 -18.36
C THR A 3 -13.10 -25.62 -19.09
N SER A 4 -12.89 -24.30 -19.27
CA SER A 4 -11.61 -23.84 -19.78
C SER A 4 -10.59 -24.01 -18.66
N THR A 5 -9.56 -24.80 -18.91
CA THR A 5 -8.37 -24.90 -18.03
C THR A 5 -7.49 -23.66 -18.11
N ASP A 6 -7.81 -22.75 -19.03
CA ASP A 6 -7.10 -21.47 -19.18
C ASP A 6 -7.63 -20.46 -18.16
N VAL A 7 -6.81 -20.20 -17.13
CA VAL A 7 -7.12 -19.23 -16.07
C VAL A 7 -7.29 -17.80 -16.59
N PHE A 8 -6.74 -17.49 -17.76
CA PHE A 8 -6.83 -16.16 -18.38
C PHE A 8 -8.05 -16.01 -19.29
N ALA A 9 -8.84 -17.09 -19.55
CA ALA A 9 -10.00 -17.03 -20.44
C ALA A 9 -11.04 -15.99 -20.00
N LYS A 10 -11.19 -15.79 -18.68
CA LYS A 10 -12.10 -14.78 -18.10
C LYS A 10 -11.62 -13.33 -18.27
N VAL A 11 -10.35 -13.13 -18.60
CA VAL A 11 -9.77 -11.80 -18.83
C VAL A 11 -9.90 -11.42 -20.31
N ARG A 12 -9.79 -12.43 -21.19
CA ARG A 12 -10.04 -12.24 -22.63
C ARG A 12 -11.53 -12.11 -22.87
N GLY A 13 -11.95 -11.03 -23.50
CA GLY A 13 -13.36 -10.73 -23.75
C GLY A 13 -14.07 -10.15 -22.52
N TYR A 14 -13.33 -9.47 -21.65
CA TYR A 14 -13.92 -8.71 -20.56
C TYR A 14 -14.87 -7.65 -21.13
N GLU A 15 -16.13 -7.64 -20.70
CA GLU A 15 -17.19 -6.78 -21.26
C GLU A 15 -16.86 -5.29 -21.33
N ARG A 16 -15.92 -4.83 -20.48
CA ARG A 16 -15.46 -3.43 -20.44
C ARG A 16 -14.18 -3.17 -21.23
N GLU A 17 -13.66 -4.15 -21.95
CA GLU A 17 -12.42 -4.00 -22.72
C GLU A 17 -12.55 -2.90 -23.78
N ASP A 18 -13.68 -2.87 -24.50
CA ASP A 18 -13.95 -1.85 -25.50
C ASP A 18 -14.07 -0.43 -24.89
N ILE A 19 -14.67 -0.31 -23.70
CA ILE A 19 -14.79 0.96 -22.99
C ILE A 19 -13.41 1.45 -22.58
N LEU A 20 -12.57 0.57 -22.01
CA LEU A 20 -11.21 0.93 -21.60
C LEU A 20 -10.33 1.30 -22.80
N LYS A 21 -10.50 0.61 -23.92
CA LYS A 21 -9.80 0.92 -25.17
C LYS A 21 -10.21 2.29 -25.69
N ALA A 22 -11.50 2.55 -25.80
CA ALA A 22 -12.04 3.85 -26.23
C ALA A 22 -11.59 4.99 -25.29
N ALA A 23 -11.57 4.76 -23.98
CA ALA A 23 -11.09 5.74 -23.01
C ALA A 23 -9.59 6.04 -23.18
N ARG A 24 -8.77 5.03 -23.51
CA ARG A 24 -7.34 5.24 -23.80
C ARG A 24 -7.14 6.04 -25.09
N GLU A 25 -7.87 5.68 -26.17
CA GLU A 25 -7.80 6.37 -27.45
C GLU A 25 -8.24 7.84 -27.37
N ALA A 26 -9.18 8.13 -26.46
CA ALA A 26 -9.68 9.48 -26.21
C ALA A 26 -8.88 10.26 -25.14
N ASP A 27 -7.78 9.72 -24.61
CA ASP A 27 -7.01 10.27 -23.47
C ASP A 27 -7.87 10.55 -22.21
N LEU A 28 -8.91 9.75 -22.02
CA LEU A 28 -9.82 9.82 -20.85
C LEU A 28 -9.55 8.74 -19.82
N MET A 29 -8.47 7.95 -19.98
CA MET A 29 -8.11 6.90 -19.01
C MET A 29 -7.58 7.53 -17.72
N PRO A 30 -8.28 7.39 -16.58
CA PRO A 30 -7.87 8.02 -15.34
C PRO A 30 -6.81 7.21 -14.56
N TYR A 31 -6.52 5.98 -15.02
CA TYR A 31 -5.63 5.04 -14.33
C TYR A 31 -4.27 4.95 -15.03
N PHE A 32 -3.24 4.59 -14.25
CA PHE A 32 -1.89 4.34 -14.73
C PHE A 32 -1.23 5.55 -15.42
N ARG A 33 -1.62 6.76 -14.99
CA ARG A 33 -1.01 8.02 -15.47
C ARG A 33 0.43 8.11 -14.96
N THR A 34 1.36 8.51 -15.84
CA THR A 34 2.78 8.57 -15.51
C THR A 34 3.13 9.88 -14.82
N VAL A 35 3.65 9.78 -13.58
CA VAL A 35 4.19 10.92 -12.82
C VAL A 35 5.70 10.94 -13.00
N GLU A 36 6.26 12.09 -13.40
CA GLU A 36 7.66 12.27 -13.84
C GLU A 36 8.47 13.13 -12.85
N SER A 37 7.88 13.50 -11.72
CA SER A 37 8.48 14.32 -10.67
C SER A 37 8.23 13.72 -9.28
N PRO A 38 8.88 14.25 -8.22
CA PRO A 38 8.50 13.91 -6.85
C PRO A 38 7.02 14.20 -6.58
N ALA A 39 6.43 13.44 -5.63
CA ALA A 39 5.02 13.55 -5.25
C ALA A 39 4.77 14.82 -4.43
N MET A 40 4.73 15.97 -5.08
CA MET A 40 4.50 17.30 -4.52
C MET A 40 3.07 17.77 -4.86
N PRO A 41 2.57 18.90 -4.31
CA PRO A 41 1.26 19.45 -4.67
C PRO A 41 1.10 19.77 -6.16
N VAL A 42 2.18 20.10 -6.83
CA VAL A 42 2.25 20.19 -8.29
C VAL A 42 3.27 19.17 -8.76
N VAL A 43 2.89 18.35 -9.72
CA VAL A 43 3.74 17.30 -10.31
C VAL A 43 3.83 17.49 -11.81
N GLU A 44 4.94 17.04 -12.40
CA GLU A 44 5.01 16.81 -13.84
C GLU A 44 4.34 15.47 -14.14
N MET A 45 3.34 15.50 -15.01
CA MET A 45 2.58 14.32 -15.41
C MET A 45 2.35 14.38 -16.92
N GLU A 46 2.91 13.41 -17.63
CA GLU A 46 2.77 13.29 -19.08
C GLU A 46 3.18 14.58 -19.81
N GLY A 47 4.34 15.12 -19.44
CA GLY A 47 4.93 16.29 -20.03
C GLY A 47 4.25 17.63 -19.71
N ALA A 48 3.38 17.67 -18.68
CA ALA A 48 2.74 18.92 -18.26
C ALA A 48 2.60 19.01 -16.73
N PRO A 49 2.69 20.22 -16.15
CA PRO A 49 2.43 20.42 -14.74
C PRO A 49 0.95 20.18 -14.41
N ARG A 50 0.69 19.41 -13.34
CA ARG A 50 -0.64 19.07 -12.85
C ARG A 50 -0.75 19.28 -11.35
N ILE A 51 -1.92 19.72 -10.89
CA ILE A 51 -2.24 19.78 -9.45
C ILE A 51 -2.60 18.37 -8.98
N MET A 52 -1.85 17.86 -8.01
CA MET A 52 -2.02 16.52 -7.46
C MET A 52 -3.03 16.55 -6.30
N LEU A 53 -4.30 16.25 -6.58
CA LEU A 53 -5.35 16.13 -5.56
C LEU A 53 -5.50 14.72 -4.99
N ALA A 54 -4.99 13.70 -5.69
CA ALA A 54 -5.13 12.29 -5.35
C ALA A 54 -3.82 11.74 -4.74
N SER A 55 -3.31 12.38 -3.68
CA SER A 55 -2.07 11.98 -3.01
C SER A 55 -2.30 11.72 -1.53
N ASN A 56 -1.66 10.68 -0.99
CA ASN A 56 -1.61 10.40 0.45
C ASN A 56 -0.50 11.18 1.18
N ASN A 57 0.16 12.13 0.50
CA ASN A 57 1.21 12.97 1.08
C ASN A 57 0.60 14.10 1.94
N TYR A 58 -0.24 13.73 2.93
CA TYR A 58 -1.04 14.67 3.74
C TYR A 58 -0.22 15.73 4.47
N LEU A 59 0.99 15.36 4.92
CA LEU A 59 1.89 16.26 5.66
C LEU A 59 2.95 16.91 4.77
N GLY A 60 2.98 16.63 3.47
CA GLY A 60 3.95 17.17 2.54
C GLY A 60 5.39 16.68 2.75
N LEU A 61 5.58 15.61 3.52
CA LEU A 61 6.92 15.16 3.95
C LEU A 61 7.70 14.41 2.88
N THR A 62 7.08 14.00 1.79
CA THR A 62 7.74 13.22 0.73
C THR A 62 8.92 13.98 0.11
N GLY A 63 8.84 15.32 0.06
CA GLY A 63 9.90 16.19 -0.45
C GLY A 63 10.72 16.92 0.63
N ASP A 64 10.52 16.63 1.92
CA ASP A 64 11.25 17.26 3.01
C ASP A 64 12.71 16.76 3.03
N GLU A 65 13.67 17.67 2.99
CA GLU A 65 15.10 17.33 2.94
C GLU A 65 15.59 16.56 4.15
N ARG A 66 14.95 16.70 5.31
CA ARG A 66 15.27 15.91 6.54
C ARG A 66 14.87 14.45 6.34
N VAL A 67 13.70 14.20 5.74
CA VAL A 67 13.21 12.85 5.44
C VAL A 67 14.07 12.21 4.36
N ILE A 68 14.38 12.96 3.30
CA ILE A 68 15.27 12.50 2.21
C ILE A 68 16.68 12.21 2.77
N GLY A 69 17.20 13.06 3.64
CA GLY A 69 18.49 12.86 4.31
C GLY A 69 18.53 11.57 5.11
N GLY A 70 17.53 11.31 5.96
CA GLY A 70 17.41 10.05 6.69
C GLY A 70 17.34 8.82 5.80
N ALA A 71 16.64 8.91 4.66
CA ALA A 71 16.59 7.83 3.68
C ALA A 71 17.96 7.58 3.02
N ARG A 72 18.71 8.63 2.68
CA ARG A 72 20.07 8.51 2.14
C ARG A 72 21.04 7.87 3.13
N ASP A 73 20.95 8.26 4.40
CA ASP A 73 21.79 7.69 5.48
C ASP A 73 21.46 6.20 5.67
N ALA A 74 20.20 5.83 5.70
CA ALA A 74 19.75 4.44 5.78
C ALA A 74 20.23 3.63 4.58
N LEU A 75 20.11 4.17 3.37
CA LEU A 75 20.59 3.53 2.14
C LEU A 75 22.11 3.31 2.18
N THR A 76 22.87 4.28 2.65
CA THR A 76 24.32 4.18 2.78
C THR A 76 24.74 3.12 3.79
N ARG A 77 24.00 2.99 4.90
CA ARG A 77 24.32 2.08 6.00
C ARG A 77 23.86 0.64 5.76
N TYR A 78 22.68 0.45 5.17
CA TYR A 78 22.00 -0.85 5.07
C TYR A 78 21.85 -1.35 3.63
N GLY A 79 22.18 -0.55 2.62
CA GLY A 79 21.95 -0.89 1.22
C GLY A 79 20.50 -0.71 0.80
N THR A 80 20.14 -1.28 -0.35
CA THR A 80 18.85 -1.09 -1.01
C THR A 80 17.71 -1.92 -0.44
N GLY A 81 18.00 -2.84 0.47
CA GLY A 81 16.97 -3.70 1.06
C GLY A 81 17.55 -4.77 1.97
N LEU A 82 16.65 -5.43 2.68
CA LEU A 82 16.97 -6.51 3.60
C LEU A 82 16.54 -7.83 2.95
N THR A 83 17.47 -8.77 2.85
CA THR A 83 17.26 -10.02 2.12
C THR A 83 16.59 -11.13 2.96
N GLY A 84 15.96 -10.76 4.08
CA GLY A 84 15.27 -11.70 4.97
C GLY A 84 14.05 -11.09 5.64
N SER A 85 13.17 -11.98 6.15
CA SER A 85 12.02 -11.55 6.94
C SER A 85 12.44 -11.00 8.29
N ARG A 86 11.62 -10.14 8.86
CA ARG A 86 11.83 -9.59 10.21
C ARG A 86 11.98 -10.66 11.30
N LEU A 87 11.28 -11.76 11.14
CA LEU A 87 11.34 -12.88 12.09
C LEU A 87 12.72 -13.56 12.12
N LEU A 88 13.45 -13.56 11.01
CA LEU A 88 14.71 -14.29 10.88
C LEU A 88 15.92 -13.36 10.94
N ASN A 89 16.25 -12.71 9.83
CA ASN A 89 17.47 -11.91 9.66
C ASN A 89 17.24 -10.52 9.04
N GLY A 90 15.99 -10.08 8.94
CA GLY A 90 15.60 -8.80 8.33
C GLY A 90 15.24 -7.70 9.34
N THR A 91 15.51 -7.87 10.64
CA THR A 91 15.30 -6.81 11.64
C THR A 91 16.59 -5.99 11.81
N THR A 92 16.47 -4.68 11.67
CA THR A 92 17.57 -3.73 11.89
C THR A 92 17.25 -2.82 13.08
N PRO A 93 18.27 -2.13 13.64
CA PRO A 93 18.03 -1.10 14.66
C PRO A 93 17.01 -0.04 14.26
N LEU A 94 16.91 0.33 12.96
CA LEU A 94 15.91 1.29 12.48
C LEU A 94 14.45 0.81 12.69
N HIS A 95 14.19 -0.49 12.56
CA HIS A 95 12.85 -1.01 12.84
C HIS A 95 12.49 -0.86 14.30
N LEU A 96 13.43 -1.25 15.20
CA LEU A 96 13.19 -1.20 16.64
C LEU A 96 13.05 0.24 17.14
N GLU A 97 13.85 1.15 16.60
CA GLU A 97 13.76 2.57 16.92
C GLU A 97 12.44 3.17 16.47
N LEU A 98 12.02 2.89 15.23
CA LEU A 98 10.74 3.36 14.70
C LEU A 98 9.55 2.82 15.49
N GLU A 99 9.56 1.54 15.85
CA GLU A 99 8.53 0.92 16.68
C GLU A 99 8.45 1.58 18.05
N ARG A 100 9.58 1.80 18.71
CA ARG A 100 9.64 2.51 19.99
C ARG A 100 9.08 3.95 19.87
N GLU A 101 9.49 4.70 18.87
CA GLU A 101 9.04 6.09 18.69
C GLU A 101 7.54 6.17 18.36
N ILE A 102 7.02 5.23 17.56
CA ILE A 102 5.57 5.16 17.28
C ILE A 102 4.81 4.82 18.56
N ALA A 103 5.26 3.85 19.34
CA ALA A 103 4.62 3.48 20.60
C ALA A 103 4.58 4.67 21.58
N GLU A 104 5.70 5.38 21.75
CA GLU A 104 5.78 6.58 22.57
C GLU A 104 4.82 7.68 22.07
N TRP A 105 4.81 7.96 20.76
CA TRP A 105 3.94 8.97 20.16
C TRP A 105 2.45 8.64 20.30
N MET A 106 2.10 7.36 20.12
CA MET A 106 0.71 6.88 20.22
C MET A 106 0.28 6.60 21.66
N ASN A 107 1.20 6.71 22.64
CA ASN A 107 0.99 6.37 24.05
C ASN A 107 0.47 4.94 24.22
N THR A 108 1.11 3.99 23.55
CA THR A 108 0.85 2.55 23.62
C THR A 108 2.08 1.83 24.21
N ASP A 109 1.86 0.60 24.70
CA ASP A 109 2.95 -0.18 25.30
C ASP A 109 4.00 -0.61 24.28
N ASP A 110 3.55 -0.87 23.03
CA ASP A 110 4.43 -1.31 21.94
C ASP A 110 3.81 -0.99 20.56
N ALA A 111 4.60 -1.12 19.52
CA ALA A 111 4.18 -0.99 18.12
C ALA A 111 4.89 -2.01 17.24
N LEU A 112 4.25 -2.38 16.14
CA LEU A 112 4.80 -3.28 15.13
C LEU A 112 4.72 -2.65 13.75
N VAL A 113 5.85 -2.54 13.06
CA VAL A 113 5.95 -1.97 11.72
C VAL A 113 5.84 -3.06 10.65
N PHE A 114 5.00 -2.82 9.67
CA PHE A 114 4.83 -3.63 8.47
C PHE A 114 5.30 -2.86 7.23
N THR A 115 5.68 -3.57 6.17
CA THR A 115 6.13 -2.94 4.92
C THR A 115 5.02 -2.25 4.14
N THR A 116 3.76 -2.63 4.36
CA THR A 116 2.59 -1.99 3.75
C THR A 116 1.41 -1.95 4.71
N GLY A 117 0.52 -0.96 4.55
CA GLY A 117 -0.75 -0.89 5.29
C GLY A 117 -1.65 -2.10 5.02
N HIS A 118 -1.60 -2.66 3.80
CA HIS A 118 -2.30 -3.90 3.48
C HIS A 118 -1.86 -5.05 4.39
N GLN A 119 -0.56 -5.26 4.54
CA GLN A 119 -0.02 -6.30 5.42
C GLN A 119 -0.34 -6.03 6.90
N ALA A 120 -0.34 -4.76 7.33
CA ALA A 120 -0.74 -4.40 8.68
C ALA A 120 -2.18 -4.80 8.96
N ASN A 121 -3.13 -4.46 8.07
CA ASN A 121 -4.54 -4.83 8.23
C ASN A 121 -4.74 -6.35 8.18
N VAL A 122 -4.23 -7.02 7.15
CA VAL A 122 -4.41 -8.48 6.98
C VAL A 122 -3.72 -9.26 8.11
N GLY A 123 -2.50 -8.87 8.47
CA GLY A 123 -1.74 -9.52 9.54
C GLY A 123 -2.41 -9.36 10.91
N THR A 124 -2.86 -8.16 11.24
CA THR A 124 -3.51 -7.88 12.51
C THR A 124 -4.86 -8.57 12.62
N LEU A 125 -5.76 -8.34 11.66
CA LEU A 125 -7.11 -8.89 11.69
C LEU A 125 -7.12 -10.41 11.56
N GLY A 126 -6.30 -10.94 10.63
CA GLY A 126 -6.19 -12.38 10.41
C GLY A 126 -5.56 -13.16 11.56
N THR A 127 -4.83 -12.47 12.46
CA THR A 127 -4.18 -13.11 13.62
C THR A 127 -4.99 -12.96 14.90
N LEU A 128 -5.59 -11.78 15.14
CA LEU A 128 -6.29 -11.48 16.38
C LEU A 128 -7.72 -11.99 16.41
N LEU A 129 -8.34 -12.13 15.24
CA LEU A 129 -9.74 -12.56 15.13
C LEU A 129 -9.84 -14.04 14.76
N GLY A 130 -11.00 -14.65 15.08
CA GLY A 130 -11.28 -16.04 14.76
C GLY A 130 -12.78 -16.31 14.53
N PRO A 131 -13.17 -17.56 14.28
CA PRO A 131 -14.56 -17.93 13.94
C PRO A 131 -15.60 -17.60 15.02
N ALA A 132 -15.16 -17.36 16.26
CA ALA A 132 -16.03 -16.99 17.37
C ALA A 132 -16.32 -15.48 17.43
N ASP A 133 -15.55 -14.68 16.69
CA ASP A 133 -15.66 -13.23 16.71
C ASP A 133 -16.65 -12.72 15.66
N THR A 134 -17.15 -11.52 15.91
CA THR A 134 -18.00 -10.79 14.97
C THR A 134 -17.38 -9.43 14.67
N VAL A 135 -17.27 -9.11 13.39
CA VAL A 135 -16.69 -7.87 12.91
C VAL A 135 -17.74 -7.05 12.18
N VAL A 136 -17.91 -5.80 12.59
CA VAL A 136 -18.77 -4.84 11.90
C VAL A 136 -17.87 -3.96 11.07
N VAL A 137 -18.08 -3.94 9.75
CA VAL A 137 -17.30 -3.17 8.78
C VAL A 137 -18.18 -2.18 8.04
N ASP A 138 -17.61 -1.07 7.60
CA ASP A 138 -18.25 -0.16 6.67
C ASP A 138 -18.13 -0.70 5.23
N SER A 139 -19.15 -0.44 4.40
CA SER A 139 -19.15 -0.89 2.99
C SER A 139 -18.05 -0.24 2.13
N ALA A 140 -17.47 0.86 2.59
CA ALA A 140 -16.39 1.59 1.93
C ALA A 140 -15.01 1.34 2.59
N ASP A 141 -14.92 0.41 3.53
CA ASP A 141 -13.65 0.05 4.14
C ASP A 141 -12.65 -0.46 3.08
N HIS A 142 -11.37 -0.20 3.35
CA HIS A 142 -10.32 -0.65 2.46
C HIS A 142 -10.32 -2.17 2.30
N ALA A 143 -10.13 -2.66 1.08
CA ALA A 143 -10.17 -4.09 0.73
C ALA A 143 -9.30 -4.97 1.65
N SER A 144 -8.16 -4.48 2.13
CA SER A 144 -7.30 -5.21 3.06
C SER A 144 -7.95 -5.50 4.43
N ILE A 145 -8.90 -4.68 4.87
CA ILE A 145 -9.68 -4.95 6.09
C ILE A 145 -10.58 -6.14 5.83
N LEU A 146 -11.32 -6.13 4.72
CA LEU A 146 -12.17 -7.25 4.30
C LEU A 146 -11.37 -8.54 4.12
N ASP A 147 -10.18 -8.45 3.49
CA ASP A 147 -9.28 -9.60 3.31
C ASP A 147 -8.82 -10.17 4.65
N GLY A 148 -8.47 -9.33 5.62
CA GLY A 148 -8.09 -9.75 6.97
C GLY A 148 -9.24 -10.43 7.72
N VAL A 149 -10.45 -9.89 7.63
CA VAL A 149 -11.66 -10.48 8.22
C VAL A 149 -11.97 -11.83 7.58
N LEU A 150 -11.91 -11.93 6.25
CA LEU A 150 -12.13 -13.20 5.54
C LEU A 150 -11.09 -14.26 5.93
N LEU A 151 -9.84 -13.87 6.07
CA LEU A 151 -8.75 -14.76 6.48
C LEU A 151 -8.96 -15.30 7.90
N SER A 152 -9.44 -14.47 8.82
CA SER A 152 -9.72 -14.82 10.21
C SER A 152 -10.89 -15.81 10.36
N LYS A 153 -11.78 -15.88 9.36
CA LYS A 153 -13.07 -16.62 9.40
C LYS A 153 -14.05 -16.06 10.45
N ALA A 154 -13.85 -14.84 10.92
CA ALA A 154 -14.83 -14.12 11.75
C ALA A 154 -16.13 -13.87 10.96
N LYS A 155 -17.22 -13.64 11.68
CA LYS A 155 -18.53 -13.34 11.10
C LYS A 155 -18.66 -11.87 10.79
#